data_fe544895adbc16726ba962e47b6fb1d7
#
_entry.id   fe544895adbc16726ba962e47b6fb1d7
#
_cell.length_a   1.000
_cell.length_b   1.000
_cell.length_c   1.000
_cell.angle_alpha   90.00
_cell.angle_beta   90.00
_cell.angle_gamma   90.00
#
_symmetry.space_group_name_H-M   'P 1'
#
loop_
_entity.id
_entity.type
_entity.pdbx_description
1 polymer ?
#
loop_
_entity_poly.entity_id
_entity_poly.type
_entity_poly.pdbx_seq_one_letter_code
_entity_poly.pdbx_strand_id
1 'polypeptide(L)'
;LSSPLVLQDGSVGWWRIGVLPEIQLTDRTCGHILTNAGVWSADSQWIVYDTRSDPAGSVFDGGSIEIVNVFTREVREIYRSRNGAHCGVATFSPMVDRVVFILGPDHPTDDWQYSATHRQGVIVDLARPGVATPLDARDLVPPFTPGALRGGSHVHVFSGDGAWVSFTYDDHVLEAC
;
A
#
# COMPACT_ATOMS: atom_id res chain seq x y z
N LEU A 1 -12.63 -17.02 -24.56
CA LEU A 1 -11.66 -17.25 -25.62
C LEU A 1 -10.34 -17.65 -24.95
N SER A 2 -10.00 -18.94 -25.00
CA SER A 2 -8.76 -19.49 -24.46
C SER A 2 -7.67 -19.41 -25.53
N SER A 3 -6.57 -18.76 -25.26
CA SER A 3 -5.39 -18.76 -26.12
C SER A 3 -4.52 -20.00 -25.82
N PRO A 4 -3.98 -20.69 -26.83
CA PRO A 4 -3.07 -21.82 -26.61
C PRO A 4 -1.71 -21.33 -26.13
N LEU A 5 -1.14 -22.00 -25.14
CA LEU A 5 0.24 -21.81 -24.70
C LEU A 5 1.11 -22.92 -25.33
N VAL A 6 2.16 -22.54 -26.04
CA VAL A 6 3.15 -23.48 -26.58
C VAL A 6 4.18 -23.78 -25.50
N LEU A 7 4.30 -25.03 -25.10
CA LEU A 7 5.30 -25.49 -24.12
C LEU A 7 6.68 -25.60 -24.78
N GLN A 8 7.76 -25.58 -23.99
CA GLN A 8 9.15 -25.64 -24.47
C GLN A 8 9.50 -26.88 -25.30
N ASP A 9 8.69 -27.94 -25.21
CA ASP A 9 8.78 -29.16 -25.99
C ASP A 9 8.00 -29.14 -27.32
N GLY A 10 7.39 -27.97 -27.64
CA GLY A 10 6.59 -27.80 -28.86
C GLY A 10 5.17 -28.38 -28.82
N SER A 11 4.73 -28.92 -27.69
CA SER A 11 3.37 -29.39 -27.50
C SER A 11 2.41 -28.22 -27.21
N VAL A 12 1.15 -28.34 -27.69
CA VAL A 12 0.09 -27.35 -27.42
C VAL A 12 -0.72 -27.83 -26.24
N GLY A 13 -0.53 -27.21 -25.09
CA GLY A 13 -1.35 -27.48 -23.92
C GLY A 13 -2.57 -26.55 -23.86
N TRP A 14 -3.74 -27.12 -23.67
CA TRP A 14 -4.96 -26.40 -23.34
C TRP A 14 -5.10 -26.34 -21.81
N TRP A 15 -4.87 -25.20 -21.21
CA TRP A 15 -5.24 -25.02 -19.81
C TRP A 15 -6.74 -24.79 -19.74
N ARG A 16 -7.50 -25.76 -19.23
CA ARG A 16 -8.76 -25.41 -18.59
C ARG A 16 -8.39 -24.59 -17.36
N ILE A 17 -8.81 -23.32 -17.32
CA ILE A 17 -8.93 -22.60 -16.06
C ILE A 17 -10.04 -23.34 -15.30
N GLY A 18 -9.66 -24.45 -14.66
CA GLY A 18 -10.47 -25.07 -13.63
C GLY A 18 -10.57 -24.07 -12.48
N VAL A 19 -11.62 -24.14 -11.71
CA VAL A 19 -11.70 -23.42 -10.44
C VAL A 19 -10.52 -23.90 -9.62
N LEU A 20 -9.46 -23.06 -9.53
CA LEU A 20 -8.35 -23.34 -8.63
C LEU A 20 -8.90 -23.23 -7.19
N PRO A 21 -8.52 -24.14 -6.29
CA PRO A 21 -8.98 -24.05 -4.91
C PRO A 21 -8.51 -22.72 -4.32
N GLU A 22 -9.43 -21.97 -3.76
CA GLU A 22 -9.10 -20.78 -2.96
C GLU A 22 -8.40 -21.21 -1.68
N ILE A 23 -7.35 -20.48 -1.30
CA ILE A 23 -6.59 -20.74 -0.08
C ILE A 23 -6.69 -19.50 0.80
N GLN A 24 -7.29 -19.64 1.97
CA GLN A 24 -7.31 -18.60 2.99
C GLN A 24 -5.91 -18.46 3.61
N LEU A 25 -5.31 -17.25 3.54
CA LEU A 25 -3.98 -16.97 4.05
C LEU A 25 -3.98 -16.39 5.47
N THR A 26 -5.06 -15.69 5.85
CA THR A 26 -5.21 -15.01 7.15
C THR A 26 -6.56 -15.35 7.77
N ASP A 27 -6.65 -15.38 9.10
CA ASP A 27 -7.84 -15.80 9.86
C ASP A 27 -8.27 -14.81 10.96
N ARG A 28 -7.69 -13.61 11.01
CA ARG A 28 -8.08 -12.59 11.99
C ARG A 28 -9.46 -12.01 11.67
N THR A 29 -10.14 -11.52 12.68
CA THR A 29 -11.53 -11.02 12.59
C THR A 29 -11.65 -9.58 12.07
N CYS A 30 -10.55 -8.97 11.63
CA CYS A 30 -10.52 -7.64 11.02
C CYS A 30 -10.52 -7.72 9.49
N GLY A 31 -10.82 -6.61 8.81
CA GLY A 31 -10.65 -6.52 7.35
C GLY A 31 -9.18 -6.57 6.96
N HIS A 32 -8.88 -7.32 5.90
CA HIS A 32 -7.56 -7.40 5.25
C HIS A 32 -7.72 -6.88 3.83
N ILE A 33 -7.23 -5.67 3.57
CA ILE A 33 -7.54 -4.94 2.34
C ILE A 33 -6.34 -4.87 1.41
N LEU A 34 -6.59 -5.29 0.17
CA LEU A 34 -5.67 -5.19 -0.96
C LEU A 34 -6.21 -4.09 -1.89
N THR A 35 -5.71 -2.87 -1.75
CA THR A 35 -6.25 -1.72 -2.49
C THR A 35 -5.60 -1.57 -3.87
N ASN A 36 -4.33 -1.95 -4.01
CA ASN A 36 -3.54 -1.79 -5.23
C ASN A 36 -3.20 -3.13 -5.89
N ALA A 37 -2.78 -3.09 -7.16
CA ALA A 37 -2.34 -4.28 -7.90
C ALA A 37 -0.92 -4.73 -7.51
N GLY A 38 -0.03 -3.80 -7.11
CA GLY A 38 1.37 -4.09 -6.76
C GLY A 38 1.55 -4.59 -5.33
N VAL A 39 0.81 -5.63 -4.92
CA VAL A 39 0.80 -6.13 -3.54
C VAL A 39 1.78 -7.29 -3.30
N TRP A 40 2.42 -7.79 -4.35
CA TRP A 40 3.35 -8.91 -4.26
C TRP A 40 4.80 -8.43 -4.06
N SER A 41 5.53 -9.13 -3.18
CA SER A 41 6.99 -8.97 -3.08
C SER A 41 7.70 -9.42 -4.37
N ALA A 42 8.92 -8.94 -4.59
CA ALA A 42 9.72 -9.27 -5.78
C ALA A 42 9.91 -10.77 -6.01
N ASP A 43 10.03 -11.55 -4.93
CA ASP A 43 10.19 -13.00 -4.95
C ASP A 43 8.85 -13.76 -5.03
N SER A 44 7.72 -13.05 -5.08
CA SER A 44 6.35 -13.59 -5.10
C SER A 44 6.01 -14.49 -3.89
N GLN A 45 6.68 -14.31 -2.76
CA GLN A 45 6.42 -15.08 -1.55
C GLN A 45 5.51 -14.37 -0.55
N TRP A 46 5.45 -13.04 -0.61
CA TRP A 46 4.69 -12.22 0.33
C TRP A 46 3.65 -11.37 -0.37
N ILE A 47 2.52 -11.18 0.30
CA ILE A 47 1.46 -10.23 -0.08
C ILE A 47 1.38 -9.18 1.03
N VAL A 48 1.37 -7.89 0.66
CA VAL A 48 1.13 -6.78 1.59
C VAL A 48 -0.35 -6.40 1.61
N TYR A 49 -0.86 -6.06 2.78
CA TYR A 49 -2.23 -5.59 2.98
C TYR A 49 -2.30 -4.61 4.16
N ASP A 50 -3.38 -3.84 4.22
CA ASP A 50 -3.72 -3.04 5.39
C ASP A 50 -4.89 -3.64 6.15
N THR A 51 -4.92 -3.42 7.45
CA THR A 51 -6.00 -3.88 8.32
C THR A 51 -7.08 -2.80 8.47
N ARG A 52 -8.34 -3.22 8.65
CA ARG A 52 -9.49 -2.34 8.90
C ARG A 52 -10.27 -2.87 10.10
N SER A 53 -10.98 -1.97 10.80
CA SER A 53 -11.81 -2.39 11.94
C SER A 53 -12.99 -3.26 11.54
N ASP A 54 -13.59 -3.00 10.37
CA ASP A 54 -14.69 -3.77 9.84
C ASP A 54 -14.20 -4.86 8.86
N PRO A 55 -14.81 -6.07 8.85
CA PRO A 55 -14.41 -7.17 7.96
C PRO A 55 -14.53 -6.84 6.48
N ALA A 56 -15.45 -5.95 6.09
CA ALA A 56 -15.64 -5.52 4.71
C ALA A 56 -14.62 -4.46 4.25
N GLY A 57 -13.87 -3.86 5.18
CA GLY A 57 -12.89 -2.81 4.90
C GLY A 57 -13.48 -1.51 4.36
N SER A 58 -14.73 -1.22 4.70
CA SER A 58 -15.47 -0.07 4.18
C SER A 58 -15.04 1.27 4.80
N VAL A 59 -14.48 1.21 6.01
CA VAL A 59 -13.98 2.39 6.75
C VAL A 59 -12.46 2.46 6.64
N PHE A 60 -11.93 3.62 6.24
CA PHE A 60 -10.48 3.85 6.24
C PHE A 60 -10.00 4.21 7.66
N ASP A 61 -9.80 3.21 8.46
CA ASP A 61 -9.31 3.32 9.84
C ASP A 61 -8.11 2.40 10.10
N GLY A 62 -7.36 2.09 9.05
CA GLY A 62 -6.24 1.15 9.06
C GLY A 62 -5.25 1.42 10.20
N GLY A 63 -5.07 0.42 11.06
CA GLY A 63 -4.16 0.49 12.20
C GLY A 63 -2.77 -0.09 11.90
N SER A 64 -2.65 -0.98 10.92
CA SER A 64 -1.38 -1.62 10.58
C SER A 64 -1.25 -1.94 9.09
N ILE A 65 0.00 -2.00 8.65
CA ILE A 65 0.42 -2.61 7.39
C ILE A 65 1.09 -3.93 7.73
N GLU A 66 0.61 -4.99 7.13
CA GLU A 66 1.07 -6.35 7.39
C GLU A 66 1.44 -7.04 6.08
N ILE A 67 2.29 -8.05 6.17
CA ILE A 67 2.62 -8.95 5.06
C ILE A 67 2.32 -10.38 5.47
N VAL A 68 1.84 -11.19 4.53
CA VAL A 68 1.61 -12.63 4.73
C VAL A 68 2.42 -13.43 3.73
N ASN A 69 3.11 -14.47 4.21
CA ASN A 69 3.79 -15.42 3.35
C ASN A 69 2.77 -16.42 2.77
N VAL A 70 2.73 -16.55 1.45
CA VAL A 70 1.72 -17.37 0.76
C VAL A 70 1.93 -18.88 0.93
N PHE A 71 3.12 -19.32 1.32
CA PHE A 71 3.45 -20.72 1.52
C PHE A 71 3.33 -21.15 2.99
N THR A 72 3.89 -20.33 3.90
CA THR A 72 3.93 -20.65 5.34
C THR A 72 2.76 -20.10 6.11
N ARG A 73 2.03 -19.13 5.56
CA ARG A 73 0.97 -18.34 6.23
C ARG A 73 1.49 -17.49 7.40
N GLU A 74 2.81 -17.31 7.50
CA GLU A 74 3.40 -16.41 8.45
C GLU A 74 2.93 -14.98 8.19
N VAL A 75 2.41 -14.31 9.22
CA VAL A 75 2.02 -12.89 9.17
C VAL A 75 3.06 -12.07 9.93
N ARG A 76 3.51 -10.98 9.33
CA ARG A 76 4.40 -10.00 9.96
C ARG A 76 3.79 -8.60 9.86
N GLU A 77 3.71 -7.91 10.99
CA GLU A 77 3.43 -6.49 11.01
C GLU A 77 4.70 -5.72 10.64
N ILE A 78 4.65 -4.94 9.56
CA ILE A 78 5.79 -4.13 9.10
C ILE A 78 5.66 -2.67 9.52
N TYR A 79 4.45 -2.22 9.84
CA TYR A 79 4.19 -0.90 10.37
C TYR A 79 2.91 -0.89 11.20
N ARG A 80 2.90 -0.13 12.28
CA ARG A 80 1.72 0.18 13.08
C ARG A 80 1.59 1.68 13.22
N SER A 81 0.41 2.21 12.85
CA SER A 81 0.07 3.62 13.06
C SER A 81 -0.06 3.92 14.54
N ARG A 82 0.21 5.17 14.92
CA ARG A 82 0.20 5.64 16.31
C ARG A 82 -0.64 6.90 16.43
N ASN A 83 -0.96 7.28 17.66
CA ASN A 83 -1.56 8.56 18.00
C ASN A 83 -2.81 8.91 17.16
N GLY A 84 -3.61 7.92 16.78
CA GLY A 84 -4.82 8.14 15.97
C GLY A 84 -4.60 8.31 14.46
N ALA A 85 -3.35 8.24 13.97
CA ALA A 85 -3.09 8.21 12.55
C ALA A 85 -3.65 6.91 11.93
N HIS A 86 -4.16 6.99 10.71
CA HIS A 86 -4.59 5.85 9.91
C HIS A 86 -3.58 5.57 8.81
N CYS A 87 -3.40 4.29 8.45
CA CYS A 87 -2.50 3.90 7.37
C CYS A 87 -3.16 2.87 6.45
N GLY A 88 -2.76 2.82 5.18
CA GLY A 88 -3.33 1.87 4.24
C GLY A 88 -2.89 2.10 2.80
N VAL A 89 -3.52 1.39 1.86
CA VAL A 89 -3.24 1.46 0.42
C VAL A 89 -1.78 1.09 0.11
N ALA A 90 -1.38 -0.06 0.62
CA ALA A 90 0.01 -0.52 0.55
C ALA A 90 0.38 -1.13 -0.81
N THR A 91 1.61 -0.89 -1.23
CA THR A 91 2.19 -1.42 -2.48
C THR A 91 3.64 -1.84 -2.22
N PHE A 92 4.00 -3.04 -2.67
CA PHE A 92 5.39 -3.51 -2.68
C PHE A 92 6.20 -2.88 -3.82
N SER A 93 7.48 -2.67 -3.56
CA SER A 93 8.46 -2.47 -4.64
C SER A 93 8.67 -3.81 -5.39
N PRO A 94 8.70 -3.79 -6.74
CA PRO A 94 8.95 -5.00 -7.52
C PRO A 94 10.42 -5.43 -7.49
N MET A 95 11.33 -4.65 -6.90
CA MET A 95 12.77 -4.87 -6.99
C MET A 95 13.47 -5.06 -5.65
N VAL A 96 12.91 -4.48 -4.58
CA VAL A 96 13.55 -4.48 -3.25
C VAL A 96 12.48 -4.63 -2.15
N ASP A 97 12.90 -5.07 -0.97
CA ASP A 97 12.03 -5.30 0.18
C ASP A 97 11.57 -3.99 0.84
N ARG A 98 10.76 -3.23 0.09
CA ARG A 98 10.15 -1.97 0.52
C ARG A 98 8.68 -1.94 0.22
N VAL A 99 7.94 -1.28 1.09
CA VAL A 99 6.51 -1.04 0.94
C VAL A 99 6.25 0.45 1.03
N VAL A 100 5.51 1.00 0.06
CA VAL A 100 4.95 2.35 0.11
C VAL A 100 3.49 2.27 0.48
N PHE A 101 3.01 3.19 1.30
CA PHE A 101 1.60 3.29 1.71
C PHE A 101 1.26 4.73 2.10
N ILE A 102 -0.01 5.02 2.35
CA ILE A 102 -0.44 6.32 2.85
C ILE A 102 -0.56 6.30 4.38
N LEU A 103 -0.15 7.41 4.98
CA LEU A 103 -0.28 7.69 6.40
C LEU A 103 -1.09 8.97 6.59
N GLY A 104 -2.06 8.94 7.48
CA GLY A 104 -2.81 10.11 7.90
C GLY A 104 -2.03 10.95 8.92
N PRO A 105 -2.59 12.11 9.30
CA PRO A 105 -2.01 12.96 10.33
C PRO A 105 -1.83 12.24 11.67
N ASP A 106 -0.68 12.46 12.28
CA ASP A 106 -0.42 12.09 13.67
C ASP A 106 -1.11 13.08 14.61
N HIS A 107 -1.72 12.60 15.70
CA HIS A 107 -2.55 13.40 16.60
C HIS A 107 -3.66 14.19 15.86
N PRO A 108 -4.56 13.51 15.14
CA PRO A 108 -5.60 14.20 14.37
C PRO A 108 -6.49 15.07 15.27
N THR A 109 -6.93 16.21 14.70
CA THR A 109 -7.90 17.14 15.30
C THR A 109 -9.13 17.25 14.40
N ASP A 110 -10.16 17.95 14.84
CA ASP A 110 -11.36 18.17 14.02
C ASP A 110 -11.05 18.87 12.69
N ASP A 111 -10.05 19.78 12.70
CA ASP A 111 -9.63 20.54 11.51
C ASP A 111 -8.47 19.88 10.74
N TRP A 112 -7.77 18.92 11.35
CA TRP A 112 -6.62 18.26 10.75
C TRP A 112 -6.66 16.76 10.99
N GLN A 113 -7.53 16.07 10.31
CA GLN A 113 -7.69 14.62 10.33
C GLN A 113 -7.44 14.02 8.95
N TYR A 114 -7.55 12.72 8.82
CA TYR A 114 -7.40 12.05 7.54
C TYR A 114 -8.35 12.62 6.49
N SER A 115 -7.79 13.12 5.40
CA SER A 115 -8.52 13.59 4.22
C SER A 115 -7.66 13.42 2.96
N ALA A 116 -8.23 13.71 1.80
CA ALA A 116 -7.51 13.67 0.53
C ALA A 116 -6.29 14.59 0.52
N THR A 117 -6.39 15.75 1.13
CA THR A 117 -5.34 16.78 1.18
C THR A 117 -4.38 16.64 2.37
N HIS A 118 -4.67 15.78 3.35
CA HIS A 118 -3.85 15.64 4.56
C HIS A 118 -2.99 14.36 4.61
N ARG A 119 -3.34 13.33 3.84
CA ARG A 119 -2.59 12.06 3.79
C ARG A 119 -1.22 12.22 3.12
N GLN A 120 -0.23 11.43 3.54
CA GLN A 120 1.14 11.47 3.02
C GLN A 120 1.61 10.08 2.60
N GLY A 121 2.32 9.99 1.48
CA GLY A 121 3.06 8.81 1.10
C GLY A 121 4.27 8.59 2.00
N VAL A 122 4.42 7.36 2.49
CA VAL A 122 5.57 6.95 3.31
C VAL A 122 6.09 5.59 2.85
N ILE A 123 7.38 5.35 3.08
CA ILE A 123 8.05 4.09 2.77
C ILE A 123 8.54 3.43 4.05
N VAL A 124 8.36 2.11 4.14
CA VAL A 124 9.01 1.24 5.12
C VAL A 124 9.93 0.28 4.38
N ASP A 125 11.18 0.20 4.83
CA ASP A 125 12.14 -0.84 4.44
C ASP A 125 11.95 -2.05 5.37
N LEU A 126 11.79 -3.26 4.81
CA LEU A 126 11.53 -4.46 5.60
C LEU A 126 12.72 -4.86 6.50
N ALA A 127 13.92 -4.35 6.22
CA ALA A 127 15.06 -4.48 7.13
C ALA A 127 14.93 -3.61 8.40
N ARG A 128 14.02 -2.63 8.40
CA ARG A 128 13.75 -1.74 9.54
C ARG A 128 12.24 -1.56 9.74
N PRO A 129 11.51 -2.62 10.09
CA PRO A 129 10.06 -2.55 10.29
C PRO A 129 9.72 -1.53 11.40
N GLY A 130 8.55 -0.91 11.28
CA GLY A 130 8.06 0.13 12.18
C GLY A 130 8.64 1.53 11.95
N VAL A 131 9.60 1.70 11.03
CA VAL A 131 10.20 3.00 10.70
C VAL A 131 9.69 3.46 9.35
N ALA A 132 8.69 4.35 9.35
CA ALA A 132 8.17 5.00 8.15
C ALA A 132 8.97 6.27 7.83
N THR A 133 9.38 6.41 6.57
CA THR A 133 10.07 7.60 6.06
C THR A 133 9.15 8.30 5.06
N PRO A 134 8.92 9.63 5.19
CA PRO A 134 8.17 10.39 4.20
C PRO A 134 8.74 10.21 2.78
N LEU A 135 7.85 10.01 1.82
CA LEU A 135 8.21 9.88 0.41
C LEU A 135 8.49 11.26 -0.22
N ASP A 136 7.79 12.27 0.27
CA ASP A 136 7.81 13.63 -0.25
C ASP A 136 8.12 14.65 0.86
N ALA A 137 8.74 15.77 0.47
CA ALA A 137 8.80 16.96 1.29
C ALA A 137 7.44 17.67 1.24
N ARG A 138 6.96 18.14 2.40
CA ARG A 138 5.69 18.86 2.50
C ARG A 138 5.87 20.18 3.21
N ASP A 139 5.24 21.24 2.68
CA ASP A 139 5.21 22.57 3.30
C ASP A 139 3.84 23.22 3.04
N LEU A 140 3.07 23.39 4.10
CA LEU A 140 1.69 23.89 4.05
C LEU A 140 1.56 25.37 4.44
N VAL A 141 2.67 26.00 4.87
CA VAL A 141 2.67 27.36 5.42
C VAL A 141 3.60 28.26 4.59
N PRO A 142 3.11 29.41 4.07
CA PRO A 142 3.96 30.33 3.34
C PRO A 142 5.05 31.00 4.23
N PRO A 143 6.23 31.30 3.68
CA PRO A 143 6.62 31.12 2.27
C PRO A 143 6.94 29.66 1.96
N PHE A 144 6.28 29.10 0.93
CA PHE A 144 6.41 27.68 0.58
C PHE A 144 7.80 27.33 0.08
N THR A 145 8.31 26.18 0.51
CA THR A 145 9.58 25.63 0.03
C THR A 145 9.44 25.21 -1.44
N PRO A 146 10.27 25.69 -2.38
CA PRO A 146 10.23 25.27 -3.76
C PRO A 146 10.39 23.74 -3.91
N GLY A 147 9.47 23.12 -4.64
CA GLY A 147 9.45 21.67 -4.86
C GLY A 147 8.79 20.82 -3.76
N ALA A 148 8.44 21.42 -2.61
CA ALA A 148 7.66 20.72 -1.60
C ALA A 148 6.17 20.64 -2.02
N LEU A 149 5.50 19.54 -1.66
CA LEU A 149 4.06 19.39 -1.84
C LEU A 149 3.31 20.24 -0.80
N ARG A 150 2.15 20.77 -1.19
CA ARG A 150 1.29 21.60 -0.34
C ARG A 150 -0.02 20.88 0.02
N GLY A 151 -0.02 19.56 0.00
CA GLY A 151 -1.23 18.78 0.22
C GLY A 151 -0.99 17.29 0.30
N GLY A 152 -2.02 16.51 0.00
CA GLY A 152 -2.02 15.06 0.14
C GLY A 152 -1.60 14.31 -1.12
N SER A 153 -1.03 13.14 -0.92
CA SER A 153 -0.69 12.20 -2.00
C SER A 153 -1.38 10.85 -1.81
N HIS A 154 -1.69 10.15 -2.91
CA HIS A 154 -2.45 8.89 -2.88
C HIS A 154 -2.11 7.98 -4.06
N VAL A 155 -2.49 6.69 -3.96
CA VAL A 155 -2.28 5.67 -5.01
C VAL A 155 -0.82 5.62 -5.41
N HIS A 156 0.06 5.38 -4.42
CA HIS A 156 1.49 5.26 -4.67
C HIS A 156 1.80 3.92 -5.33
N VAL A 157 2.42 3.95 -6.51
CA VAL A 157 2.80 2.76 -7.27
C VAL A 157 4.23 2.90 -7.75
N PHE A 158 5.04 1.88 -7.49
CA PHE A 158 6.41 1.80 -8.00
C PHE A 158 6.44 1.59 -9.51
N SER A 159 7.43 2.17 -10.17
CA SER A 159 7.81 1.78 -11.53
C SER A 159 8.31 0.33 -11.56
N GLY A 160 8.30 -0.31 -12.73
CA GLY A 160 8.71 -1.70 -12.87
C GLY A 160 10.18 -1.98 -12.47
N ASP A 161 11.05 -0.96 -12.54
CA ASP A 161 12.44 -1.02 -12.08
C ASP A 161 12.60 -0.59 -10.59
N GLY A 162 11.51 -0.21 -9.92
CA GLY A 162 11.51 0.23 -8.52
C GLY A 162 12.20 1.57 -8.27
N ALA A 163 12.61 2.30 -9.31
CA ALA A 163 13.37 3.55 -9.19
C ALA A 163 12.50 4.77 -8.92
N TRP A 164 11.23 4.72 -9.31
CA TRP A 164 10.27 5.81 -9.21
C TRP A 164 8.99 5.38 -8.50
N VAL A 165 8.32 6.34 -7.90
CA VAL A 165 6.96 6.18 -7.36
C VAL A 165 6.06 7.23 -7.99
N SER A 166 4.99 6.79 -8.64
CA SER A 166 3.90 7.67 -9.10
C SER A 166 2.82 7.78 -8.04
N PHE A 167 2.12 8.90 -8.01
CA PHE A 167 0.99 9.13 -7.10
C PHE A 167 0.02 10.18 -7.66
N THR A 168 -1.21 10.21 -7.17
CA THR A 168 -2.14 11.33 -7.34
C THR A 168 -1.91 12.36 -6.24
N TYR A 169 -2.23 13.63 -6.52
CA TYR A 169 -1.97 14.75 -5.61
C TYR A 169 -3.19 15.64 -5.48
N ASP A 170 -3.50 16.02 -4.24
CA ASP A 170 -4.58 16.94 -3.88
C ASP A 170 -3.98 18.10 -3.07
N ASP A 171 -4.06 19.32 -3.60
CA ASP A 171 -3.43 20.52 -3.01
C ASP A 171 -4.32 21.12 -1.92
N HIS A 172 -3.87 21.07 -0.67
CA HIS A 172 -4.60 21.61 0.49
C HIS A 172 -4.73 23.13 0.46
N VAL A 173 -3.69 23.82 -0.04
CA VAL A 173 -3.68 25.29 -0.08
C VAL A 173 -4.67 25.84 -1.11
N LEU A 174 -4.85 25.12 -2.24
CA LEU A 174 -5.83 25.49 -3.24
C LEU A 174 -7.27 25.13 -2.84
N GLU A 175 -7.46 24.07 -2.05
CA GLU A 175 -8.78 23.70 -1.54
C GLU A 175 -9.32 24.73 -0.56
N ALA A 176 -8.45 25.41 0.17
CA ALA A 176 -8.81 26.44 1.16
C ALA A 176 -9.07 27.85 0.54
N CYS A 177 -8.89 28.04 -0.77
CA CYS A 177 -9.16 29.27 -1.50
C CYS A 177 -10.52 29.27 -2.17
#